data_e8f2980f34884ed8d14204574f8b09e5
#
_entry.id   e8f2980f34884ed8d14204574f8b09e5
#
_cell.length_a   1.000
_cell.length_b   1.000
_cell.length_c   1.000
_cell.angle_alpha   90.00
_cell.angle_beta   90.00
_cell.angle_gamma   90.00
#
_symmetry.space_group_name_H-M   'P 1'
#
loop_
_entity.id
_entity.type
_entity.pdbx_description
1 polymer ?
#
loop_
_entity_poly.entity_id
_entity_poly.type
_entity_poly.pdbx_seq_one_letter_code
_entity_poly.pdbx_strand_id
1 'polypeptide(L)'
;EFVGQEHVMGPGRLLRRAIQADQLSSLIFYGPPGTGKTTLAMVIANTTRSRFVTLNAVLAGVKDIREVTAQAQEDRRLYGQRTILFIDEVHRWNKAQQDALLPWVENGTIIMIGATTENPWFSVNRALLSRSRVFQLVPLTTEDLRAIARAALADRERGYGNLNVELRPDALEHLVDVANGDARSLLNALELAVETTDPDERGVIVVDMAVAEESIQQRAVLYDQEGDYHFDTISAFIKSLRGSDPDAALYWLAKMVYAGEDPRFI
;
A
#
# COMPACT_ATOMS: atom_id res chain seq x y z
N GLU A 1 5.97 14.65 -4.15
CA GLU A 1 5.99 13.85 -2.92
C GLU A 1 5.62 12.36 -3.12
N PHE A 2 4.87 12.00 -4.16
CA PHE A 2 4.51 10.61 -4.46
C PHE A 2 5.47 10.06 -5.52
N VAL A 3 6.13 8.96 -5.19
CA VAL A 3 7.15 8.33 -6.04
C VAL A 3 6.62 7.02 -6.61
N GLY A 4 6.94 6.74 -7.86
CA GLY A 4 6.55 5.51 -8.55
C GLY A 4 5.11 5.50 -9.09
N GLN A 5 4.64 4.32 -9.47
CA GLN A 5 3.31 4.08 -10.04
C GLN A 5 3.01 4.90 -11.31
N GLU A 6 4.00 5.10 -12.18
CA GLU A 6 3.90 5.91 -13.40
C GLU A 6 2.75 5.46 -14.32
N HIS A 7 2.39 4.18 -14.32
CA HIS A 7 1.27 3.65 -15.09
C HIS A 7 -0.10 4.15 -14.59
N VAL A 8 -0.19 4.60 -13.34
CA VAL A 8 -1.39 5.17 -12.70
C VAL A 8 -1.31 6.70 -12.62
N MET A 9 -0.17 7.23 -12.15
CA MET A 9 0.02 8.64 -11.79
C MET A 9 0.90 9.43 -12.77
N GLY A 10 1.47 8.79 -13.78
CA GLY A 10 2.31 9.45 -14.78
C GLY A 10 1.61 10.58 -15.54
N PRO A 11 2.35 11.42 -16.25
CA PRO A 11 1.79 12.51 -17.05
C PRO A 11 0.72 12.02 -18.03
N GLY A 12 -0.43 12.70 -18.05
CA GLY A 12 -1.54 12.36 -18.95
C GLY A 12 -2.39 11.14 -18.54
N ARG A 13 -2.04 10.43 -17.48
CA ARG A 13 -2.83 9.31 -16.99
C ARG A 13 -4.18 9.76 -16.41
N LEU A 14 -5.15 8.87 -16.51
CA LEU A 14 -6.56 9.16 -16.16
C LEU A 14 -6.69 9.69 -14.72
N LEU A 15 -6.08 9.02 -13.74
CA LEU A 15 -6.20 9.41 -12.33
C LEU A 15 -5.60 10.81 -12.10
N ARG A 16 -4.40 11.07 -12.65
CA ARG A 16 -3.76 12.38 -12.53
C ARG A 16 -4.62 13.50 -13.15
N ARG A 17 -5.21 13.27 -14.32
CA ARG A 17 -6.11 14.24 -14.96
C ARG A 17 -7.37 14.47 -14.15
N ALA A 18 -7.96 13.41 -13.58
CA ALA A 18 -9.15 13.50 -12.73
C ALA A 18 -8.88 14.32 -11.46
N ILE A 19 -7.71 14.13 -10.84
CA ILE A 19 -7.27 14.91 -9.68
C ILE A 19 -7.11 16.40 -10.06
N GLN A 20 -6.40 16.68 -11.16
CA GLN A 20 -6.17 18.05 -11.63
C GLN A 20 -7.46 18.78 -12.02
N ALA A 21 -8.42 18.07 -12.60
CA ALA A 21 -9.72 18.61 -12.97
C ALA A 21 -10.71 18.66 -11.80
N ASP A 22 -10.31 18.17 -10.62
CA ASP A 22 -11.19 18.03 -9.44
C ASP A 22 -12.48 17.24 -9.72
N GLN A 23 -12.39 16.24 -10.61
CA GLN A 23 -13.48 15.37 -11.05
C GLN A 23 -13.21 13.92 -10.63
N LEU A 24 -13.22 13.71 -9.31
CA LEU A 24 -13.01 12.38 -8.75
C LEU A 24 -14.32 11.61 -8.63
N SER A 25 -14.30 10.36 -9.04
CA SER A 25 -15.25 9.30 -8.68
C SER A 25 -14.65 8.44 -7.57
N SER A 26 -15.43 7.53 -7.00
CA SER A 26 -14.89 6.54 -6.06
C SER A 26 -13.82 5.66 -6.71
N LEU A 27 -12.83 5.26 -5.92
CA LEU A 27 -11.64 4.56 -6.34
C LEU A 27 -11.41 3.32 -5.48
N ILE A 28 -10.77 2.32 -6.05
CA ILE A 28 -10.24 1.17 -5.32
C ILE A 28 -8.79 0.98 -5.76
N PHE A 29 -7.88 1.04 -4.79
CA PHE A 29 -6.47 0.72 -4.98
C PHE A 29 -6.19 -0.68 -4.47
N TYR A 30 -5.65 -1.55 -5.32
CA TYR A 30 -5.24 -2.87 -4.90
C TYR A 30 -3.80 -3.16 -5.31
N GLY A 31 -3.15 -4.05 -4.58
CA GLY A 31 -1.77 -4.42 -4.82
C GLY A 31 -0.99 -4.70 -3.54
N PRO A 32 0.27 -5.11 -3.64
CA PRO A 32 1.09 -5.52 -2.51
C PRO A 32 1.19 -4.46 -1.42
N PRO A 33 1.53 -4.83 -0.16
CA PRO A 33 1.80 -3.87 0.90
C PRO A 33 2.95 -2.94 0.52
N GLY A 34 3.01 -1.76 1.14
CA GLY A 34 4.09 -0.79 0.93
C GLY A 34 4.18 -0.12 -0.45
N THR A 35 3.20 -0.32 -1.34
CA THR A 35 3.17 0.28 -2.69
C THR A 35 2.59 1.70 -2.74
N GLY A 36 2.21 2.27 -1.60
CA GLY A 36 1.76 3.66 -1.48
C GLY A 36 0.25 3.88 -1.58
N LYS A 37 -0.60 2.85 -1.40
CA LYS A 37 -2.07 2.98 -1.48
C LYS A 37 -2.64 4.10 -0.58
N THR A 38 -2.27 4.08 0.69
CA THR A 38 -2.70 5.09 1.68
C THR A 38 -2.12 6.46 1.38
N THR A 39 -0.84 6.52 1.02
CA THR A 39 -0.14 7.75 0.65
C THR A 39 -0.80 8.41 -0.55
N LEU A 40 -1.15 7.64 -1.58
CA LEU A 40 -1.83 8.15 -2.78
C LEU A 40 -3.21 8.72 -2.43
N ALA A 41 -3.97 8.05 -1.56
CA ALA A 41 -5.26 8.55 -1.10
C ALA A 41 -5.13 9.89 -0.35
N MET A 42 -4.12 10.05 0.50
CA MET A 42 -3.82 11.30 1.20
C MET A 42 -3.40 12.42 0.23
N VAL A 43 -2.55 12.12 -0.76
CA VAL A 43 -2.15 13.09 -1.79
C VAL A 43 -3.36 13.57 -2.59
N ILE A 44 -4.28 12.66 -2.95
CA ILE A 44 -5.53 13.00 -3.64
C ILE A 44 -6.38 13.95 -2.78
N ALA A 45 -6.57 13.61 -1.51
CA ALA A 45 -7.39 14.42 -0.60
C ALA A 45 -6.82 15.82 -0.41
N ASN A 46 -5.52 15.95 -0.21
CA ASN A 46 -4.84 17.24 -0.05
C ASN A 46 -4.91 18.08 -1.34
N THR A 47 -4.80 17.46 -2.50
CA THR A 47 -4.84 18.16 -3.79
C THR A 47 -6.24 18.69 -4.11
N THR A 48 -7.28 17.93 -3.76
CA THR A 48 -8.68 18.27 -4.06
C THR A 48 -9.37 19.09 -2.97
N ARG A 49 -8.66 19.44 -1.89
CA ARG A 49 -9.20 20.17 -0.71
C ARG A 49 -10.44 19.50 -0.11
N SER A 50 -10.57 18.20 -0.29
CA SER A 50 -11.66 17.43 0.29
C SER A 50 -11.35 17.08 1.75
N ARG A 51 -12.37 16.98 2.58
CA ARG A 51 -12.20 16.44 3.93
C ARG A 51 -11.78 14.97 3.81
N PHE A 52 -10.69 14.58 4.48
CA PHE A 52 -10.21 13.20 4.49
C PHE A 52 -10.58 12.53 5.80
N VAL A 53 -11.29 11.42 5.68
CA VAL A 53 -11.68 10.58 6.81
C VAL A 53 -11.21 9.17 6.56
N THR A 54 -10.56 8.56 7.55
CA THR A 54 -10.07 7.19 7.45
C THR A 54 -10.90 6.27 8.33
N LEU A 55 -11.34 5.14 7.78
CA LEU A 55 -11.87 4.02 8.53
C LEU A 55 -10.99 2.80 8.32
N ASN A 56 -10.63 2.15 9.42
CA ASN A 56 -9.98 0.84 9.36
C ASN A 56 -11.07 -0.23 9.32
N ALA A 57 -11.08 -1.05 8.28
CA ALA A 57 -12.13 -2.04 8.06
C ALA A 57 -12.20 -3.11 9.17
N VAL A 58 -11.11 -3.36 9.88
CA VAL A 58 -11.07 -4.31 11.00
C VAL A 58 -11.81 -3.79 12.23
N LEU A 59 -11.76 -2.47 12.47
CA LEU A 59 -12.29 -1.84 13.69
C LEU A 59 -13.66 -1.18 13.48
N ALA A 60 -13.92 -0.68 12.27
CA ALA A 60 -15.10 0.12 11.98
C ALA A 60 -16.34 -0.74 11.69
N GLY A 61 -17.45 -0.40 12.35
CA GLY A 61 -18.75 -1.01 12.14
C GLY A 61 -19.72 -0.14 11.32
N VAL A 62 -20.93 -0.63 11.10
CA VAL A 62 -22.01 0.12 10.40
C VAL A 62 -22.32 1.44 11.10
N LYS A 63 -22.13 1.51 12.43
CA LYS A 63 -22.36 2.74 13.20
C LYS A 63 -21.39 3.84 12.78
N ASP A 64 -20.10 3.50 12.68
CA ASP A 64 -19.05 4.46 12.29
C ASP A 64 -19.29 4.97 10.87
N ILE A 65 -19.73 4.09 9.97
CA ILE A 65 -20.11 4.47 8.61
C ILE A 65 -21.24 5.50 8.63
N ARG A 66 -22.27 5.30 9.45
CA ARG A 66 -23.41 6.22 9.58
C ARG A 66 -22.98 7.57 10.14
N GLU A 67 -22.11 7.61 11.13
CA GLU A 67 -21.59 8.85 11.71
C GLU A 67 -20.81 9.65 10.68
N VAL A 68 -19.89 9.01 9.96
CA VAL A 68 -19.10 9.66 8.90
C VAL A 68 -19.98 10.16 7.77
N THR A 69 -20.99 9.38 7.35
CA THR A 69 -21.88 9.78 6.25
C THR A 69 -22.81 10.92 6.63
N ALA A 70 -23.31 10.95 7.86
CA ALA A 70 -24.12 12.06 8.38
C ALA A 70 -23.32 13.36 8.43
N GLN A 71 -22.09 13.29 8.93
CA GLN A 71 -21.20 14.46 8.97
C GLN A 71 -20.81 14.92 7.55
N ALA A 72 -20.53 14.00 6.62
CA ALA A 72 -20.24 14.33 5.24
C ALA A 72 -21.41 15.04 4.53
N GLN A 73 -22.65 14.63 4.84
CA GLN A 73 -23.85 15.26 4.32
C GLN A 73 -24.00 16.70 4.87
N GLU A 74 -23.72 16.91 6.15
CA GLU A 74 -23.75 18.24 6.76
C GLU A 74 -22.69 19.16 6.21
N ASP A 75 -21.43 18.68 6.11
CA ASP A 75 -20.32 19.45 5.54
C ASP A 75 -20.58 19.87 4.10
N ARG A 76 -21.17 18.97 3.31
CA ARG A 76 -21.57 19.26 1.94
C ARG A 76 -22.68 20.33 1.87
N ARG A 77 -23.66 20.21 2.77
CA ARG A 77 -24.80 21.16 2.82
C ARG A 77 -24.37 22.55 3.27
N LEU A 78 -23.53 22.65 4.30
CA LEU A 78 -23.15 23.92 4.93
C LEU A 78 -21.99 24.61 4.22
N TYR A 79 -21.02 23.84 3.74
CA TYR A 79 -19.74 24.36 3.25
C TYR A 79 -19.46 24.01 1.80
N GLY A 80 -20.33 23.21 1.15
CA GLY A 80 -20.04 22.66 -0.19
C GLY A 80 -18.82 21.72 -0.22
N GLN A 81 -18.32 21.30 0.96
CA GLN A 81 -17.13 20.49 1.08
C GLN A 81 -17.41 19.03 0.78
N ARG A 82 -16.61 18.42 -0.08
CA ARG A 82 -16.66 16.99 -0.37
C ARG A 82 -15.88 16.21 0.68
N THR A 83 -16.32 14.99 0.95
CA THR A 83 -15.64 14.07 1.86
C THR A 83 -15.08 12.89 1.08
N ILE A 84 -13.78 12.66 1.21
CA ILE A 84 -13.11 11.42 0.81
C ILE A 84 -13.09 10.50 2.02
N LEU A 85 -13.73 9.35 1.88
CA LEU A 85 -13.69 8.28 2.87
C LEU A 85 -12.68 7.24 2.40
N PHE A 86 -11.55 7.19 3.08
CA PHE A 86 -10.53 6.16 2.88
C PHE A 86 -10.83 4.95 3.76
N ILE A 87 -10.90 3.77 3.15
CA ILE A 87 -11.17 2.51 3.82
C ILE A 87 -9.95 1.61 3.58
N ASP A 88 -9.16 1.45 4.63
CA ASP A 88 -8.02 0.52 4.58
C ASP A 88 -8.49 -0.91 4.79
N GLU A 89 -7.93 -1.85 4.02
CA GLU A 89 -8.28 -3.27 4.02
C GLU A 89 -9.78 -3.51 3.76
N VAL A 90 -10.36 -2.86 2.74
CA VAL A 90 -11.81 -2.89 2.44
C VAL A 90 -12.36 -4.30 2.27
N HIS A 91 -11.53 -5.28 1.91
CA HIS A 91 -11.90 -6.70 1.81
C HIS A 91 -12.33 -7.32 3.17
N ARG A 92 -11.92 -6.73 4.29
CA ARG A 92 -12.31 -7.18 5.63
C ARG A 92 -13.77 -6.81 5.99
N TRP A 93 -14.39 -5.91 5.23
CA TRP A 93 -15.77 -5.56 5.44
C TRP A 93 -16.72 -6.62 4.90
N ASN A 94 -17.70 -6.98 5.71
CA ASN A 94 -18.81 -7.84 5.28
C ASN A 94 -19.75 -7.10 4.32
N LYS A 95 -20.64 -7.86 3.69
CA LYS A 95 -21.58 -7.32 2.72
C LYS A 95 -22.45 -6.18 3.29
N ALA A 96 -22.92 -6.29 4.52
CA ALA A 96 -23.77 -5.29 5.13
C ALA A 96 -23.05 -3.95 5.36
N GLN A 97 -21.77 -3.98 5.71
CA GLN A 97 -20.94 -2.79 5.85
C GLN A 97 -20.69 -2.13 4.49
N GLN A 98 -20.38 -2.92 3.48
CA GLN A 98 -20.20 -2.42 2.11
C GLN A 98 -21.50 -1.86 1.53
N ASP A 99 -22.64 -2.52 1.74
CA ASP A 99 -23.97 -2.06 1.30
C ASP A 99 -24.40 -0.76 1.98
N ALA A 100 -23.98 -0.53 3.23
CA ALA A 100 -24.27 0.71 3.96
C ALA A 100 -23.67 1.96 3.32
N LEU A 101 -22.61 1.82 2.51
CA LEU A 101 -21.98 2.93 1.78
C LEU A 101 -22.67 3.25 0.45
N LEU A 102 -23.35 2.30 -0.16
CA LEU A 102 -23.89 2.43 -1.52
C LEU A 102 -24.69 3.71 -1.75
N PRO A 103 -25.67 4.08 -0.91
CA PRO A 103 -26.49 5.27 -1.13
C PRO A 103 -25.64 6.56 -1.17
N TRP A 104 -24.58 6.61 -0.38
CA TRP A 104 -23.72 7.80 -0.22
C TRP A 104 -22.68 7.94 -1.33
N VAL A 105 -22.24 6.82 -1.87
CA VAL A 105 -21.40 6.77 -3.07
C VAL A 105 -22.22 7.11 -4.31
N GLU A 106 -23.46 6.60 -4.42
CA GLU A 106 -24.36 6.86 -5.53
C GLU A 106 -24.77 8.32 -5.67
N ASN A 107 -25.12 8.95 -4.56
CA ASN A 107 -25.51 10.36 -4.54
C ASN A 107 -24.33 11.34 -4.51
N GLY A 108 -23.10 10.83 -4.47
CA GLY A 108 -21.87 11.62 -4.46
C GLY A 108 -21.63 12.43 -3.18
N THR A 109 -22.27 12.07 -2.07
CA THR A 109 -21.98 12.67 -0.75
C THR A 109 -20.60 12.26 -0.29
N ILE A 110 -20.21 11.02 -0.57
CA ILE A 110 -18.90 10.48 -0.26
C ILE A 110 -18.20 10.03 -1.55
N ILE A 111 -16.92 10.37 -1.66
CA ILE A 111 -15.99 9.76 -2.59
C ILE A 111 -15.27 8.67 -1.81
N MET A 112 -15.56 7.40 -2.08
CA MET A 112 -14.90 6.28 -1.45
C MET A 112 -13.53 6.03 -2.10
N ILE A 113 -12.50 5.86 -1.30
CA ILE A 113 -11.21 5.30 -1.73
C ILE A 113 -10.95 4.04 -0.90
N GLY A 114 -11.19 2.87 -1.48
CA GLY A 114 -10.87 1.59 -0.87
C GLY A 114 -9.43 1.19 -1.15
N ALA A 115 -8.73 0.69 -0.15
CA ALA A 115 -7.42 0.04 -0.30
C ALA A 115 -7.52 -1.43 0.09
N THR A 116 -6.86 -2.29 -0.66
CA THR A 116 -6.81 -3.73 -0.39
C THR A 116 -5.53 -4.36 -0.93
N THR A 117 -5.07 -5.41 -0.28
CA THR A 117 -4.01 -6.28 -0.80
C THR A 117 -4.56 -7.40 -1.69
N GLU A 118 -5.85 -7.70 -1.58
CA GLU A 118 -6.53 -8.75 -2.33
C GLU A 118 -7.11 -8.23 -3.65
N ASN A 119 -7.40 -9.17 -4.55
CA ASN A 119 -8.08 -8.87 -5.81
C ASN A 119 -9.53 -8.40 -5.54
N PRO A 120 -9.87 -7.14 -5.83
CA PRO A 120 -11.15 -6.56 -5.44
C PRO A 120 -12.36 -7.19 -6.15
N TRP A 121 -12.19 -7.85 -7.27
CA TRP A 121 -13.29 -8.54 -7.97
C TRP A 121 -13.83 -9.74 -7.20
N PHE A 122 -13.08 -10.28 -6.24
CA PHE A 122 -13.52 -11.38 -5.38
C PHE A 122 -13.98 -10.91 -4.01
N SER A 123 -13.40 -9.84 -3.49
CA SER A 123 -13.58 -9.40 -2.10
C SER A 123 -14.49 -8.19 -1.93
N VAL A 124 -14.71 -7.39 -2.99
CA VAL A 124 -15.54 -6.19 -2.94
C VAL A 124 -16.88 -6.43 -3.64
N ASN A 125 -17.95 -5.90 -3.03
CA ASN A 125 -19.31 -5.97 -3.57
C ASN A 125 -19.38 -5.40 -5.01
N ARG A 126 -20.02 -6.14 -5.90
CA ARG A 126 -20.19 -5.75 -7.32
C ARG A 126 -20.84 -4.38 -7.49
N ALA A 127 -21.75 -3.99 -6.60
CA ALA A 127 -22.40 -2.70 -6.65
C ALA A 127 -21.42 -1.54 -6.34
N LEU A 128 -20.48 -1.70 -5.42
CA LEU A 128 -19.40 -0.74 -5.17
C LEU A 128 -18.38 -0.72 -6.31
N LEU A 129 -18.00 -1.91 -6.81
CA LEU A 129 -17.08 -2.03 -7.95
C LEU A 129 -17.60 -1.29 -9.20
N SER A 130 -18.90 -1.46 -9.52
CA SER A 130 -19.50 -0.81 -10.69
C SER A 130 -19.52 0.73 -10.60
N ARG A 131 -19.36 1.28 -9.39
CA ARG A 131 -19.36 2.73 -9.10
C ARG A 131 -17.96 3.26 -8.81
N SER A 132 -16.96 2.40 -8.81
CA SER A 132 -15.58 2.73 -8.48
C SER A 132 -14.66 2.45 -9.66
N ARG A 133 -13.59 3.21 -9.78
CA ARG A 133 -12.50 2.91 -10.71
C ARG A 133 -11.44 2.13 -9.96
N VAL A 134 -11.03 1.01 -10.52
CA VAL A 134 -10.04 0.12 -9.92
C VAL A 134 -8.67 0.40 -10.52
N PHE A 135 -7.67 0.60 -9.66
CA PHE A 135 -6.29 0.81 -10.05
C PHE A 135 -5.39 -0.18 -9.33
N GLN A 136 -4.60 -0.90 -10.10
CA GLN A 136 -3.58 -1.79 -9.56
C GLN A 136 -2.31 -0.99 -9.27
N LEU A 137 -1.80 -1.10 -8.05
CA LEU A 137 -0.46 -0.65 -7.69
C LEU A 137 0.47 -1.85 -7.73
N VAL A 138 1.63 -1.65 -8.34
CA VAL A 138 2.65 -2.69 -8.48
C VAL A 138 3.78 -2.47 -7.47
N PRO A 139 4.61 -3.48 -7.18
CA PRO A 139 5.83 -3.28 -6.40
C PRO A 139 6.64 -2.11 -6.95
N LEU A 140 7.22 -1.31 -6.07
CA LEU A 140 8.07 -0.18 -6.46
C LEU A 140 9.38 -0.69 -7.08
N THR A 141 9.89 0.05 -8.05
CA THR A 141 11.19 -0.27 -8.64
C THR A 141 12.33 0.07 -7.67
N THR A 142 13.52 -0.49 -7.90
CA THR A 142 14.72 -0.16 -7.12
C THR A 142 15.04 1.34 -7.18
N GLU A 143 14.79 1.98 -8.31
CA GLU A 143 14.97 3.44 -8.47
C GLU A 143 13.96 4.22 -7.62
N ASP A 144 12.70 3.80 -7.59
CA ASP A 144 11.68 4.42 -6.74
C ASP A 144 12.06 4.31 -5.27
N LEU A 145 12.51 3.14 -4.83
CA LEU A 145 12.94 2.91 -3.45
C LEU A 145 14.16 3.75 -3.07
N ARG A 146 15.17 3.86 -3.98
CA ARG A 146 16.31 4.77 -3.76
C ARG A 146 15.88 6.23 -3.63
N ALA A 147 14.92 6.65 -4.46
CA ALA A 147 14.40 8.01 -4.41
C ALA A 147 13.65 8.26 -3.07
N ILE A 148 12.88 7.28 -2.59
CA ILE A 148 12.17 7.35 -1.31
C ILE A 148 13.16 7.44 -0.14
N ALA A 149 14.19 6.59 -0.11
CA ALA A 149 15.21 6.62 0.95
C ALA A 149 15.93 7.98 1.01
N ARG A 150 16.33 8.49 -0.15
CA ARG A 150 16.99 9.81 -0.23
C ARG A 150 16.07 10.95 0.19
N ALA A 151 14.78 10.88 -0.18
CA ALA A 151 13.81 11.87 0.23
C ALA A 151 13.59 11.84 1.75
N ALA A 152 13.53 10.66 2.38
CA ALA A 152 13.40 10.51 3.82
C ALA A 152 14.59 11.10 4.58
N LEU A 153 15.80 10.93 4.07
CA LEU A 153 17.02 11.50 4.65
C LEU A 153 17.11 13.03 4.46
N ALA A 154 16.50 13.57 3.39
CA ALA A 154 16.56 15.00 3.09
C ALA A 154 15.39 15.82 3.71
N ASP A 155 14.28 15.20 4.04
CA ASP A 155 13.09 15.87 4.59
C ASP A 155 13.36 16.33 6.02
N ARG A 156 13.28 17.65 6.25
CA ARG A 156 13.53 18.26 7.56
C ARG A 156 12.34 18.26 8.49
N GLU A 157 11.15 18.09 7.97
CA GLU A 157 9.92 18.16 8.77
C GLU A 157 9.46 16.77 9.22
N ARG A 158 9.61 15.77 8.35
CA ARG A 158 9.06 14.42 8.54
C ARG A 158 10.10 13.31 8.46
N GLY A 159 11.35 13.66 8.19
CA GLY A 159 12.46 12.73 8.03
C GLY A 159 13.69 13.17 8.80
N TYR A 160 14.83 12.79 8.33
CA TYR A 160 16.12 12.96 9.01
C TYR A 160 16.96 14.14 8.53
N GLY A 161 16.37 15.06 7.75
CA GLY A 161 17.11 16.20 7.15
C GLY A 161 17.68 17.21 8.15
N ASN A 162 17.37 17.09 9.43
CA ASN A 162 17.99 17.88 10.52
C ASN A 162 19.13 17.13 11.22
N LEU A 163 19.36 15.87 10.91
CA LEU A 163 20.46 15.06 11.41
C LEU A 163 21.55 14.95 10.35
N ASN A 164 22.78 14.73 10.80
CA ASN A 164 23.89 14.47 9.88
C ASN A 164 24.02 12.96 9.66
N VAL A 165 23.29 12.41 8.68
CA VAL A 165 23.26 10.99 8.38
C VAL A 165 24.08 10.71 7.11
N GLU A 166 25.04 9.81 7.19
CA GLU A 166 25.80 9.26 6.08
C GLU A 166 25.33 7.83 5.80
N LEU A 167 24.44 7.67 4.83
CA LEU A 167 24.03 6.35 4.35
C LEU A 167 25.01 5.89 3.24
N ARG A 168 25.75 4.82 3.51
CA ARG A 168 26.71 4.29 2.55
C ARG A 168 26.01 3.67 1.34
N PRO A 169 26.61 3.76 0.12
CA PRO A 169 25.98 3.24 -1.09
C PRO A 169 25.66 1.75 -1.03
N ASP A 170 26.54 0.94 -0.49
CA ASP A 170 26.37 -0.51 -0.30
C ASP A 170 25.21 -0.83 0.67
N ALA A 171 25.11 -0.11 1.78
CA ALA A 171 24.01 -0.20 2.71
C ALA A 171 22.66 0.19 2.07
N LEU A 172 22.63 1.28 1.29
CA LEU A 172 21.41 1.67 0.56
C LEU A 172 20.97 0.58 -0.41
N GLU A 173 21.90 0.03 -1.21
CA GLU A 173 21.54 -1.05 -2.16
C GLU A 173 20.99 -2.28 -1.43
N HIS A 174 21.61 -2.65 -0.32
CA HIS A 174 21.15 -3.78 0.48
C HIS A 174 19.73 -3.56 1.05
N LEU A 175 19.47 -2.38 1.64
CA LEU A 175 18.13 -2.01 2.12
C LEU A 175 17.07 -2.05 1.00
N VAL A 176 17.42 -1.56 -0.19
CA VAL A 176 16.54 -1.55 -1.36
C VAL A 176 16.25 -2.96 -1.86
N ASP A 177 17.26 -3.81 -1.97
CA ASP A 177 17.11 -5.19 -2.43
C ASP A 177 16.21 -6.02 -1.48
N VAL A 178 16.44 -5.90 -0.18
CA VAL A 178 15.64 -6.63 0.82
C VAL A 178 14.21 -6.10 0.89
N ALA A 179 14.00 -4.80 0.71
CA ALA A 179 12.67 -4.20 0.68
C ALA A 179 11.81 -4.72 -0.49
N ASN A 180 12.41 -5.15 -1.59
CA ASN A 180 11.76 -5.83 -2.71
C ASN A 180 10.44 -5.18 -3.15
N GLY A 181 10.46 -3.88 -3.41
CA GLY A 181 9.30 -3.12 -3.88
C GLY A 181 8.36 -2.58 -2.79
N ASP A 182 8.69 -2.76 -1.51
CA ASP A 182 7.91 -2.32 -0.36
C ASP A 182 8.58 -1.12 0.33
N ALA A 183 8.05 0.09 0.11
CA ALA A 183 8.57 1.30 0.74
C ALA A 183 8.42 1.31 2.26
N ARG A 184 7.42 0.64 2.82
CA ARG A 184 7.24 0.57 4.28
C ARG A 184 8.38 -0.23 4.92
N SER A 185 8.73 -1.38 4.34
CA SER A 185 9.85 -2.19 4.80
C SER A 185 11.17 -1.43 4.71
N LEU A 186 11.41 -0.71 3.59
CA LEU A 186 12.59 0.14 3.41
C LEU A 186 12.66 1.23 4.48
N LEU A 187 11.58 1.98 4.67
CA LEU A 187 11.56 3.11 5.60
C LEU A 187 11.68 2.65 7.06
N ASN A 188 11.04 1.55 7.44
CA ASN A 188 11.18 1.00 8.79
C ASN A 188 12.62 0.54 9.07
N ALA A 189 13.29 -0.10 8.11
CA ALA A 189 14.68 -0.49 8.27
C ALA A 189 15.62 0.72 8.34
N LEU A 190 15.37 1.73 7.50
CA LEU A 190 16.13 2.98 7.53
C LEU A 190 15.93 3.75 8.85
N GLU A 191 14.70 3.82 9.35
CA GLU A 191 14.35 4.42 10.63
C GLU A 191 15.11 3.74 11.75
N LEU A 192 15.05 2.42 11.83
CA LEU A 192 15.76 1.65 12.84
C LEU A 192 17.28 1.88 12.74
N ALA A 193 17.86 1.84 11.54
CA ALA A 193 19.27 2.07 11.33
C ALA A 193 19.73 3.45 11.82
N VAL A 194 18.95 4.51 11.56
CA VAL A 194 19.30 5.88 11.96
C VAL A 194 19.09 6.10 13.45
N GLU A 195 18.00 5.58 14.03
CA GLU A 195 17.64 5.85 15.43
C GLU A 195 18.43 5.02 16.44
N THR A 196 19.00 3.89 16.02
CA THR A 196 19.79 3.01 16.91
C THR A 196 21.31 3.16 16.77
N THR A 197 21.77 3.98 15.82
CA THR A 197 23.20 4.21 15.60
C THR A 197 23.66 5.49 16.29
N ASP A 198 24.61 5.39 17.18
CA ASP A 198 25.21 6.55 17.83
C ASP A 198 26.04 7.37 16.82
N PRO A 199 25.99 8.72 16.91
CA PRO A 199 26.86 9.57 16.09
C PRO A 199 28.34 9.34 16.38
N ASP A 200 29.18 9.41 15.35
CA ASP A 200 30.65 9.36 15.47
C ASP A 200 31.18 10.63 16.18
N GLU A 201 32.52 10.68 16.39
CA GLU A 201 33.21 11.82 17.03
C GLU A 201 32.95 13.16 16.31
N ARG A 202 32.48 13.15 15.06
CA ARG A 202 32.14 14.32 14.25
C ARG A 202 30.65 14.65 14.30
N GLY A 203 29.87 13.87 15.05
CA GLY A 203 28.43 14.01 15.13
C GLY A 203 27.68 13.47 13.89
N VAL A 204 28.29 12.55 13.14
CA VAL A 204 27.72 11.91 11.96
C VAL A 204 27.18 10.53 12.31
N ILE A 205 25.94 10.24 11.97
CA ILE A 205 25.34 8.91 12.06
C ILE A 205 25.72 8.16 10.77
N VAL A 206 26.58 7.16 10.88
CA VAL A 206 27.08 6.39 9.73
C VAL A 206 26.29 5.08 9.64
N VAL A 207 25.45 4.96 8.61
CA VAL A 207 24.74 3.72 8.28
C VAL A 207 25.55 2.95 7.24
N ASP A 208 26.32 1.99 7.69
CA ASP A 208 27.10 1.07 6.85
C ASP A 208 26.36 -0.27 6.65
N MET A 209 27.01 -1.21 5.94
CA MET A 209 26.41 -2.51 5.64
C MET A 209 26.03 -3.29 6.89
N ALA A 210 26.87 -3.28 7.96
CA ALA A 210 26.59 -4.03 9.17
C ALA A 210 25.35 -3.49 9.89
N VAL A 211 25.23 -2.16 10.01
CA VAL A 211 24.05 -1.49 10.55
C VAL A 211 22.81 -1.79 9.71
N ALA A 212 22.94 -1.76 8.39
CA ALA A 212 21.82 -2.07 7.49
C ALA A 212 21.33 -3.52 7.64
N GLU A 213 22.24 -4.50 7.73
CA GLU A 213 21.90 -5.90 7.94
C GLU A 213 21.18 -6.13 9.29
N GLU A 214 21.64 -5.52 10.36
CA GLU A 214 21.01 -5.62 11.68
C GLU A 214 19.64 -4.96 11.75
N SER A 215 19.44 -3.90 10.96
CA SER A 215 18.18 -3.14 10.93
C SER A 215 17.09 -3.80 10.09
N ILE A 216 17.44 -4.81 9.30
CA ILE A 216 16.48 -5.55 8.50
C ILE A 216 15.84 -6.64 9.35
N GLN A 217 14.56 -6.49 9.66
CA GLN A 217 13.78 -7.60 10.17
C GLN A 217 13.60 -8.64 9.06
N GLN A 218 13.99 -9.89 9.33
CA GLN A 218 13.80 -10.98 8.36
C GLN A 218 12.33 -11.03 7.94
N ARG A 219 12.11 -10.76 6.67
CA ARG A 219 10.77 -10.83 6.09
C ARG A 219 10.37 -12.29 6.01
N ALA A 220 9.25 -12.66 6.64
CA ALA A 220 8.58 -13.89 6.24
C ALA A 220 8.33 -13.81 4.72
N VAL A 221 8.68 -14.86 3.99
CA VAL A 221 8.37 -14.95 2.56
C VAL A 221 6.91 -14.58 2.37
N LEU A 222 6.63 -13.64 1.45
CA LEU A 222 5.28 -13.24 1.12
C LEU A 222 4.51 -14.45 0.56
N TYR A 223 3.94 -15.19 1.46
CA TYR A 223 2.98 -16.24 1.23
C TYR A 223 1.81 -15.94 2.14
N ASP A 224 0.84 -15.24 1.58
CA ASP A 224 -0.42 -15.00 2.26
C ASP A 224 -1.29 -16.24 2.04
N GLN A 225 -1.53 -17.01 3.08
CA GLN A 225 -2.29 -18.28 3.02
C GLN A 225 -3.74 -18.09 2.54
N GLU A 226 -4.26 -16.86 2.55
CA GLU A 226 -5.62 -16.52 2.11
C GLU A 226 -5.65 -15.55 0.91
N GLY A 227 -4.49 -15.09 0.41
CA GLY A 227 -4.40 -14.08 -0.65
C GLY A 227 -4.17 -14.62 -2.06
N ASP A 228 -4.22 -13.72 -3.05
CA ASP A 228 -3.99 -14.03 -4.48
C ASP A 228 -2.67 -14.77 -4.73
N TYR A 229 -1.61 -14.48 -3.95
CA TYR A 229 -0.31 -15.16 -4.07
C TYR A 229 -0.37 -16.64 -3.68
N HIS A 230 -1.23 -17.02 -2.73
CA HIS A 230 -1.46 -18.43 -2.39
C HIS A 230 -2.07 -19.15 -3.59
N PHE A 231 -3.17 -18.64 -4.14
CA PHE A 231 -3.84 -19.23 -5.29
C PHE A 231 -2.95 -19.25 -6.54
N ASP A 232 -2.17 -18.20 -6.78
CA ASP A 232 -1.24 -18.12 -7.89
C ASP A 232 -0.11 -19.14 -7.76
N THR A 233 0.46 -19.30 -6.55
CA THR A 233 1.52 -20.28 -6.27
C THR A 233 1.01 -21.72 -6.43
N ILE A 234 -0.16 -22.03 -5.89
CA ILE A 234 -0.81 -23.34 -6.05
C ILE A 234 -1.13 -23.60 -7.52
N SER A 235 -1.69 -22.63 -8.22
CA SER A 235 -2.01 -22.74 -9.64
C SER A 235 -0.77 -22.98 -10.48
N ALA A 236 0.34 -22.31 -10.17
CA ALA A 236 1.63 -22.51 -10.83
C ALA A 236 2.19 -23.90 -10.54
N PHE A 237 2.13 -24.36 -9.28
CA PHE A 237 2.55 -25.71 -8.88
C PHE A 237 1.75 -26.79 -9.64
N ILE A 238 0.43 -26.72 -9.63
CA ILE A 238 -0.44 -27.66 -10.34
C ILE A 238 -0.17 -27.65 -11.85
N LYS A 239 0.01 -26.46 -12.44
CA LYS A 239 0.35 -26.34 -13.88
C LYS A 239 1.69 -26.94 -14.21
N SER A 240 2.70 -26.79 -13.36
CA SER A 240 4.02 -27.39 -13.51
C SER A 240 3.94 -28.93 -13.48
N LEU A 241 3.16 -29.49 -12.54
CA LEU A 241 2.92 -30.93 -12.49
C LEU A 241 2.21 -31.45 -13.74
N ARG A 242 1.17 -30.75 -14.19
CA ARG A 242 0.42 -31.12 -15.42
C ARG A 242 1.27 -30.97 -16.69
N GLY A 243 2.19 -29.99 -16.70
CA GLY A 243 3.12 -29.76 -17.79
C GLY A 243 4.33 -30.71 -17.78
N SER A 244 4.44 -31.58 -16.77
CA SER A 244 5.58 -32.47 -16.57
C SER A 244 6.92 -31.71 -16.54
N ASP A 245 6.93 -30.54 -15.90
CA ASP A 245 8.12 -29.70 -15.66
C ASP A 245 8.60 -29.94 -14.22
N PRO A 246 9.59 -30.84 -13.99
CA PRO A 246 10.03 -31.17 -12.64
C PRO A 246 10.76 -30.00 -11.95
N ASP A 247 11.48 -29.16 -12.69
CA ASP A 247 12.25 -28.06 -12.12
C ASP A 247 11.32 -26.96 -11.62
N ALA A 248 10.31 -26.61 -12.43
CA ALA A 248 9.28 -25.67 -12.01
C ALA A 248 8.44 -26.21 -10.84
N ALA A 249 8.08 -27.51 -10.86
CA ALA A 249 7.33 -28.13 -9.78
C ALA A 249 8.11 -28.10 -8.45
N LEU A 250 9.40 -28.45 -8.47
CA LEU A 250 10.26 -28.37 -7.28
C LEU A 250 10.44 -26.95 -6.77
N TYR A 251 10.56 -25.97 -7.66
CA TYR A 251 10.65 -24.56 -7.28
C TYR A 251 9.39 -24.10 -6.52
N TRP A 252 8.21 -24.35 -7.09
CA TRP A 252 6.96 -23.95 -6.46
C TRP A 252 6.68 -24.71 -5.16
N LEU A 253 7.02 -26.00 -5.11
CA LEU A 253 6.96 -26.81 -3.89
C LEU A 253 7.86 -26.24 -2.80
N ALA A 254 9.12 -25.98 -3.11
CA ALA A 254 10.07 -25.41 -2.17
C ALA A 254 9.58 -24.05 -1.63
N LYS A 255 9.00 -23.22 -2.50
CA LYS A 255 8.42 -21.93 -2.12
C LYS A 255 7.25 -22.11 -1.15
N MET A 256 6.34 -23.06 -1.38
CA MET A 256 5.21 -23.35 -0.49
C MET A 256 5.70 -23.86 0.88
N VAL A 257 6.62 -24.81 0.90
CA VAL A 257 7.20 -25.37 2.15
C VAL A 257 7.97 -24.30 2.94
N TYR A 258 8.78 -23.50 2.26
CA TYR A 258 9.54 -22.41 2.91
C TYR A 258 8.63 -21.33 3.49
N ALA A 259 7.49 -21.09 2.86
CA ALA A 259 6.47 -20.15 3.31
C ALA A 259 5.57 -20.68 4.45
N GLY A 260 5.76 -21.94 4.87
CA GLY A 260 5.03 -22.54 5.98
C GLY A 260 3.66 -23.12 5.62
N GLU A 261 3.44 -23.49 4.34
CA GLU A 261 2.21 -24.17 3.94
C GLU A 261 2.03 -25.51 4.67
N ASP A 262 0.80 -25.86 4.98
CA ASP A 262 0.50 -27.15 5.64
C ASP A 262 0.87 -28.31 4.69
N PRO A 263 1.81 -29.19 5.09
CA PRO A 263 2.19 -30.34 4.26
C PRO A 263 1.03 -31.26 3.86
N ARG A 264 -0.07 -31.22 4.60
CA ARG A 264 -1.28 -32.01 4.26
C ARG A 264 -2.09 -31.38 3.14
N PHE A 265 -1.82 -30.10 2.83
CA PHE A 265 -2.46 -29.38 1.73
C PHE A 265 -1.70 -29.60 0.41
N ILE A 266 -0.38 -29.77 0.46
CA ILE A 266 0.49 -30.05 -0.69
C ILE A 266 0.35 -31.50 -1.13
#